data_175fc6a155cf3eb18e8259337a6ab2b7
#
_entry.id   175fc6a155cf3eb18e8259337a6ab2b7
#
_cell.length_a   1.000
_cell.length_b   1.000
_cell.length_c   1.000
_cell.angle_alpha   90.00
_cell.angle_beta   90.00
_cell.angle_gamma   90.00
#
_symmetry.space_group_name_H-M   'P 1'
#
loop_
_entity.id
_entity.type
_entity.pdbx_description
1 polymer ?
#
loop_
_entity_poly.entity_id
_entity_poly.type
_entity_poly.pdbx_seq_one_letter_code
_entity_poly.pdbx_strand_id
1 'polypeptide(L)'
;MIKKILVTGSTRGIGLSVAEKFHSNGWNVCLNGRNQDKLMEISERLNKERSNSALGVKADLSLNSDLNTLSEMIISQWGTLDCIIFNIGSGHGSKGFASTMEENLASLKTNFLDVVKSSNKLCKLLSQNQPSSIIFIGSIAQDSNVNAPFSYAYSKKALNNFARYQAIALSKQKVSVNVINPGHILTEGGVWARKKQESNVEFNNFVSENIPVQRIGTSEEVAEFTYMLVNGNSNKFITGSQINIDGGTSINIK
;
A
#
# COMPACT_ATOMS: atom_id res chain seq x y z
N MET A 1 0.51 -14.41 21.28
CA MET A 1 -0.06 -13.03 21.24
C MET A 1 -0.69 -12.80 19.89
N ILE A 2 -1.81 -12.07 19.83
CA ILE A 2 -2.46 -11.67 18.56
C ILE A 2 -1.60 -10.62 17.89
N LYS A 3 -1.24 -10.84 16.62
CA LYS A 3 -0.46 -9.91 15.82
C LYS A 3 -1.29 -8.69 15.42
N LYS A 4 -0.65 -7.55 15.22
CA LYS A 4 -1.26 -6.25 15.00
C LYS A 4 -0.67 -5.57 13.78
N ILE A 5 -1.53 -5.05 12.91
CA ILE A 5 -1.12 -4.40 11.68
C ILE A 5 -1.77 -3.01 11.53
N LEU A 6 -1.01 -2.06 11.03
CA LEU A 6 -1.53 -0.80 10.50
C LEU A 6 -1.54 -0.87 8.96
N VAL A 7 -2.68 -0.55 8.35
CA VAL A 7 -2.79 -0.37 6.90
C VAL A 7 -3.21 1.06 6.59
N THR A 8 -2.32 1.83 5.97
CA THR A 8 -2.63 3.21 5.59
C THR A 8 -3.45 3.25 4.29
N GLY A 9 -4.38 4.21 4.18
CA GLY A 9 -5.26 4.30 3.01
C GLY A 9 -6.16 3.07 2.81
N SER A 10 -6.71 2.52 3.89
CA SER A 10 -7.42 1.23 3.92
C SER A 10 -8.94 1.33 3.86
N THR A 11 -9.49 2.45 3.39
CA THR A 11 -10.95 2.62 3.24
C THR A 11 -11.51 2.07 1.92
N ARG A 12 -10.66 1.61 1.01
CA ARG A 12 -11.02 1.02 -0.29
C ARG A 12 -9.83 0.34 -0.98
N GLY A 13 -10.12 -0.39 -2.06
CA GLY A 13 -9.13 -0.94 -2.98
C GLY A 13 -8.10 -1.84 -2.30
N ILE A 14 -6.85 -1.79 -2.75
CA ILE A 14 -5.76 -2.66 -2.25
C ILE A 14 -5.63 -2.57 -0.72
N GLY A 15 -5.67 -1.36 -0.15
CA GLY A 15 -5.54 -1.19 1.29
C GLY A 15 -6.64 -1.85 2.10
N LEU A 16 -7.90 -1.79 1.62
CA LEU A 16 -9.02 -2.48 2.26
C LEU A 16 -8.87 -4.00 2.15
N SER A 17 -8.61 -4.52 0.93
CA SER A 17 -8.42 -5.97 0.74
C SER A 17 -7.27 -6.52 1.58
N VAL A 18 -6.16 -5.77 1.74
CA VAL A 18 -5.07 -6.14 2.64
C VAL A 18 -5.55 -6.18 4.09
N ALA A 19 -6.25 -5.15 4.58
CA ALA A 19 -6.75 -5.12 5.95
C ALA A 19 -7.70 -6.29 6.24
N GLU A 20 -8.64 -6.57 5.33
CA GLU A 20 -9.58 -7.70 5.44
C GLU A 20 -8.88 -9.06 5.40
N LYS A 21 -7.87 -9.22 4.54
CA LYS A 21 -7.07 -10.45 4.49
C LYS A 21 -6.35 -10.72 5.80
N PHE A 22 -5.73 -9.71 6.40
CA PHE A 22 -5.06 -9.88 7.69
C PHE A 22 -6.06 -10.12 8.82
N HIS A 23 -7.20 -9.41 8.82
CA HIS A 23 -8.25 -9.59 9.82
C HIS A 23 -8.84 -11.01 9.81
N SER A 24 -9.20 -11.53 8.63
CA SER A 24 -9.74 -12.89 8.46
C SER A 24 -8.75 -13.99 8.86
N ASN A 25 -7.46 -13.66 8.91
CA ASN A 25 -6.40 -14.55 9.39
C ASN A 25 -5.97 -14.27 10.85
N GLY A 26 -6.84 -13.63 11.64
CA GLY A 26 -6.69 -13.50 13.09
C GLY A 26 -5.84 -12.32 13.57
N TRP A 27 -5.41 -11.42 12.68
CA TRP A 27 -4.69 -10.20 13.09
C TRP A 27 -5.65 -9.11 13.56
N ASN A 28 -5.23 -8.31 14.53
CA ASN A 28 -5.89 -7.05 14.81
C ASN A 28 -5.44 -5.98 13.79
N VAL A 29 -6.39 -5.24 13.23
CA VAL A 29 -6.13 -4.31 12.13
C VAL A 29 -6.45 -2.86 12.51
N CYS A 30 -5.48 -1.96 12.34
CA CYS A 30 -5.71 -0.53 12.37
C CYS A 30 -5.93 -0.04 10.95
N LEU A 31 -7.13 0.46 10.71
CA LEU A 31 -7.55 1.09 9.46
C LEU A 31 -7.25 2.59 9.53
N ASN A 32 -6.66 3.14 8.47
CA ASN A 32 -6.40 4.57 8.35
C ASN A 32 -6.93 5.13 7.04
N GLY A 33 -7.49 6.31 7.11
CA GLY A 33 -7.99 7.07 5.97
C GLY A 33 -8.49 8.45 6.37
N ARG A 34 -9.03 9.21 5.42
CA ARG A 34 -9.56 10.57 5.65
C ARG A 34 -11.07 10.60 5.83
N ASN A 35 -11.78 9.56 5.43
CA ASN A 35 -13.23 9.47 5.54
C ASN A 35 -13.62 8.73 6.83
N GLN A 36 -14.15 9.48 7.82
CA GLN A 36 -14.53 8.95 9.12
C GLN A 36 -15.65 7.91 9.02
N ASP A 37 -16.68 8.18 8.22
CA ASP A 37 -17.85 7.31 8.12
C ASP A 37 -17.50 5.95 7.54
N LYS A 38 -16.67 5.93 6.49
CA LYS A 38 -16.13 4.69 5.92
C LYS A 38 -15.26 3.89 6.90
N LEU A 39 -14.45 4.57 7.69
CA LEU A 39 -13.64 3.92 8.72
C LEU A 39 -14.50 3.29 9.81
N MET A 40 -15.56 3.98 10.25
CA MET A 40 -16.52 3.45 11.21
C MET A 40 -17.26 2.25 10.65
N GLU A 41 -17.85 2.37 9.45
CA GLU A 41 -18.54 1.28 8.76
C GLU A 41 -17.67 0.00 8.70
N ILE A 42 -16.43 0.13 8.22
CA ILE A 42 -15.52 -1.02 8.06
C ILE A 42 -15.11 -1.58 9.42
N SER A 43 -14.71 -0.73 10.37
CA SER A 43 -14.25 -1.20 11.68
C SER A 43 -15.37 -1.86 12.49
N GLU A 44 -16.60 -1.35 12.42
CA GLU A 44 -17.76 -1.96 13.05
C GLU A 44 -18.10 -3.32 12.43
N ARG A 45 -18.06 -3.43 11.10
CA ARG A 45 -18.25 -4.70 10.39
C ARG A 45 -17.23 -5.75 10.83
N LEU A 46 -15.96 -5.40 10.85
CA LEU A 46 -14.89 -6.31 11.27
C LEU A 46 -14.98 -6.66 12.77
N ASN A 47 -15.40 -5.71 13.61
CA ASN A 47 -15.59 -5.96 15.05
C ASN A 47 -16.83 -6.82 15.35
N LYS A 48 -17.83 -6.86 14.47
CA LYS A 48 -18.94 -7.84 14.57
C LYS A 48 -18.47 -9.27 14.31
N GLU A 49 -17.51 -9.46 13.40
CA GLU A 49 -16.92 -10.78 13.12
C GLU A 49 -16.00 -11.24 14.27
N ARG A 50 -15.19 -10.33 14.82
CA ARG A 50 -14.29 -10.61 15.94
C ARG A 50 -14.13 -9.34 16.81
N SER A 51 -14.63 -9.41 18.02
CA SER A 51 -14.68 -8.27 18.95
C SER A 51 -13.30 -7.64 19.21
N ASN A 52 -13.22 -6.31 19.23
CA ASN A 52 -12.02 -5.51 19.50
C ASN A 52 -10.82 -5.82 18.59
N SER A 53 -11.08 -6.23 17.37
CA SER A 53 -10.06 -6.64 16.41
C SER A 53 -9.76 -5.60 15.33
N ALA A 54 -10.58 -4.56 15.21
CA ALA A 54 -10.41 -3.49 14.23
C ALA A 54 -10.51 -2.12 14.89
N LEU A 55 -9.56 -1.24 14.55
CA LEU A 55 -9.47 0.15 15.00
C LEU A 55 -9.52 1.06 13.77
N GLY A 56 -10.52 1.91 13.63
CA GLY A 56 -10.62 2.92 12.57
C GLY A 56 -10.07 4.26 13.06
N VAL A 57 -9.01 4.78 12.44
CA VAL A 57 -8.41 6.07 12.81
C VAL A 57 -8.38 7.02 11.62
N LYS A 58 -9.17 8.10 11.70
CA LYS A 58 -9.11 9.20 10.73
C LYS A 58 -7.81 9.97 10.93
N ALA A 59 -6.98 9.99 9.90
CA ALA A 59 -5.76 10.79 9.88
C ALA A 59 -5.33 11.07 8.44
N ASP A 60 -5.00 12.32 8.15
CA ASP A 60 -4.28 12.72 6.93
C ASP A 60 -2.78 12.69 7.21
N LEU A 61 -2.08 11.73 6.64
CA LEU A 61 -0.66 11.53 6.91
C LEU A 61 0.24 12.63 6.31
N SER A 62 -0.34 13.60 5.58
CA SER A 62 0.36 14.84 5.22
C SER A 62 0.49 15.82 6.39
N LEU A 63 -0.26 15.65 7.48
CA LEU A 63 -0.28 16.51 8.66
C LEU A 63 0.42 15.84 9.85
N ASN A 64 1.30 16.59 10.52
CA ASN A 64 2.03 16.07 11.69
C ASN A 64 1.10 15.83 12.90
N SER A 65 0.08 16.67 13.08
CA SER A 65 -0.96 16.49 14.10
C SER A 65 -1.64 15.14 13.98
N ASP A 66 -2.08 14.80 12.77
CA ASP A 66 -2.81 13.58 12.50
C ASP A 66 -1.93 12.33 12.63
N LEU A 67 -0.65 12.44 12.24
CA LEU A 67 0.34 11.39 12.49
C LEU A 67 0.57 11.17 13.99
N ASN A 68 0.53 12.23 14.82
CA ASN A 68 0.60 12.10 16.27
C ASN A 68 -0.63 11.36 16.81
N THR A 69 -1.82 11.82 16.43
CA THR A 69 -3.09 11.20 16.84
C THR A 69 -3.13 9.71 16.47
N LEU A 70 -2.75 9.36 15.23
CA LEU A 70 -2.68 7.95 14.82
C LEU A 70 -1.71 7.14 15.69
N SER A 71 -0.53 7.69 15.98
CA SER A 71 0.47 7.02 16.82
C SER A 71 -0.04 6.82 18.26
N GLU A 72 -0.63 7.84 18.86
CA GLU A 72 -1.17 7.83 20.22
C GLU A 72 -2.33 6.83 20.36
N MET A 73 -3.23 6.78 19.37
CA MET A 73 -4.32 5.81 19.34
C MET A 73 -3.80 4.36 19.28
N ILE A 74 -2.79 4.09 18.45
CA ILE A 74 -2.20 2.76 18.37
C ILE A 74 -1.50 2.39 19.70
N ILE A 75 -0.73 3.31 20.27
CA ILE A 75 -0.04 3.08 21.55
C ILE A 75 -1.05 2.79 22.66
N SER A 76 -2.10 3.60 22.79
CA SER A 76 -3.09 3.45 23.86
C SER A 76 -3.87 2.14 23.74
N GLN A 77 -4.19 1.70 22.53
CA GLN A 77 -4.99 0.48 22.31
C GLN A 77 -4.15 -0.80 22.31
N TRP A 78 -2.93 -0.75 21.76
CA TRP A 78 -2.17 -1.97 21.49
C TRP A 78 -0.70 -1.92 21.92
N GLY A 79 -0.15 -0.76 22.24
CA GLY A 79 1.24 -0.55 22.60
C GLY A 79 2.19 -0.60 21.39
N THR A 80 2.21 -1.70 20.65
CA THR A 80 3.11 -1.91 19.50
C THR A 80 2.39 -2.52 18.30
N LEU A 81 3.07 -2.51 17.15
CA LEU A 81 2.65 -3.17 15.91
C LEU A 81 3.63 -4.28 15.51
N ASP A 82 3.15 -5.26 14.76
CA ASP A 82 3.95 -6.30 14.12
C ASP A 82 4.17 -6.03 12.63
N CYS A 83 3.29 -5.24 12.02
CA CYS A 83 3.37 -4.90 10.61
C CYS A 83 2.81 -3.51 10.33
N ILE A 84 3.40 -2.82 9.33
CA ILE A 84 2.86 -1.59 8.76
C ILE A 84 2.84 -1.71 7.24
N ILE A 85 1.67 -1.45 6.64
CA ILE A 85 1.51 -1.35 5.19
C ILE A 85 1.31 0.11 4.80
N PHE A 86 2.27 0.67 4.07
CA PHE A 86 2.17 2.00 3.48
C PHE A 86 1.54 1.89 2.09
N ASN A 87 0.21 2.08 2.03
CA ASN A 87 -0.57 1.95 0.79
C ASN A 87 -1.02 3.31 0.23
N ILE A 88 -0.71 4.42 0.89
CA ILE A 88 -1.09 5.75 0.41
C ILE A 88 -0.38 6.06 -0.90
N GLY A 89 -1.14 6.62 -1.83
CA GLY A 89 -0.65 7.07 -3.12
C GLY A 89 -1.79 7.51 -4.03
N SER A 90 -1.46 8.27 -5.07
CA SER A 90 -2.39 8.74 -6.08
C SER A 90 -1.72 8.73 -7.45
N GLY A 91 -2.33 8.05 -8.41
CA GLY A 91 -1.91 8.04 -9.81
C GLY A 91 -2.49 9.20 -10.63
N HIS A 92 -3.03 10.24 -9.99
CA HIS A 92 -3.52 11.44 -10.68
C HIS A 92 -2.36 12.29 -11.17
N GLY A 93 -2.55 12.94 -12.33
CA GLY A 93 -1.61 13.85 -12.96
C GLY A 93 -1.67 13.75 -14.48
N SER A 94 -1.10 14.74 -15.14
CA SER A 94 -1.00 14.78 -16.60
C SER A 94 0.00 13.74 -17.10
N LYS A 95 -0.31 13.08 -18.23
CA LYS A 95 0.55 12.06 -18.81
C LYS A 95 1.75 12.66 -19.53
N GLY A 96 2.86 11.93 -19.53
CA GLY A 96 4.07 12.31 -20.23
C GLY A 96 4.70 13.61 -19.67
N PHE A 97 5.30 14.40 -20.55
CA PHE A 97 5.98 15.66 -20.21
C PHE A 97 5.04 16.88 -20.12
N ALA A 98 3.73 16.70 -20.29
CA ALA A 98 2.76 17.78 -20.24
C ALA A 98 2.40 18.26 -18.81
N SER A 99 2.95 17.60 -17.77
CA SER A 99 2.67 17.97 -16.38
C SER A 99 3.33 19.30 -15.98
N THR A 100 2.61 20.10 -15.21
CA THR A 100 3.17 21.34 -14.63
C THR A 100 4.11 21.03 -13.46
N MET A 101 4.89 22.03 -13.04
CA MET A 101 5.76 21.88 -11.86
C MET A 101 4.93 21.64 -10.59
N GLU A 102 3.78 22.31 -10.46
CA GLU A 102 2.85 22.15 -9.33
C GLU A 102 2.30 20.72 -9.26
N GLU A 103 1.89 20.14 -10.38
CA GLU A 103 1.44 18.75 -10.46
C GLU A 103 2.57 17.79 -10.07
N ASN A 104 3.78 18.05 -10.55
CA ASN A 104 4.95 17.23 -10.22
C ASN A 104 5.28 17.28 -8.73
N LEU A 105 5.29 18.46 -8.12
CA LEU A 105 5.52 18.63 -6.69
C LEU A 105 4.42 18.00 -5.84
N ALA A 106 3.15 18.16 -6.23
CA ALA A 106 2.02 17.55 -5.53
C ALA A 106 2.09 16.00 -5.57
N SER A 107 2.43 15.44 -6.73
CA SER A 107 2.63 14.01 -6.88
C SER A 107 3.80 13.49 -6.05
N LEU A 108 4.95 14.15 -6.10
CA LEU A 108 6.13 13.81 -5.30
C LEU A 108 5.84 13.90 -3.80
N LYS A 109 5.14 14.93 -3.39
CA LYS A 109 4.72 15.11 -1.99
C LYS A 109 3.88 13.93 -1.53
N THR A 110 2.78 13.62 -2.23
CA THR A 110 1.81 12.60 -1.82
C THR A 110 2.37 11.19 -1.90
N ASN A 111 3.08 10.86 -3.01
CA ASN A 111 3.50 9.48 -3.28
C ASN A 111 4.86 9.12 -2.67
N PHE A 112 5.64 10.12 -2.22
CA PHE A 112 6.97 9.89 -1.68
C PHE A 112 7.19 10.61 -0.35
N LEU A 113 7.20 11.95 -0.30
CA LEU A 113 7.64 12.70 0.89
C LEU A 113 6.74 12.44 2.12
N ASP A 114 5.41 12.45 1.94
CA ASP A 114 4.47 12.16 3.04
C ASP A 114 4.57 10.69 3.49
N VAL A 115 4.87 9.77 2.58
CA VAL A 115 5.11 8.35 2.92
C VAL A 115 6.40 8.20 3.71
N VAL A 116 7.50 8.83 3.29
CA VAL A 116 8.79 8.82 4.01
C VAL A 116 8.63 9.40 5.41
N LYS A 117 7.99 10.56 5.52
CA LYS A 117 7.71 11.21 6.81
C LYS A 117 6.91 10.28 7.74
N SER A 118 5.85 9.68 7.21
CA SER A 118 5.00 8.76 7.96
C SER A 118 5.76 7.52 8.38
N SER A 119 6.55 6.95 7.49
CA SER A 119 7.35 5.76 7.77
C SER A 119 8.38 6.02 8.87
N ASN A 120 9.11 7.13 8.81
CA ASN A 120 10.10 7.51 9.82
C ASN A 120 9.50 7.70 11.22
N LYS A 121 8.23 8.09 11.29
CA LYS A 121 7.51 8.21 12.57
C LYS A 121 6.93 6.88 13.03
N LEU A 122 6.17 6.22 12.16
CA LEU A 122 5.37 5.05 12.53
C LEU A 122 6.20 3.78 12.70
N CYS A 123 7.37 3.66 12.06
CA CYS A 123 8.27 2.51 12.26
C CYS A 123 8.70 2.36 13.72
N LYS A 124 8.70 3.44 14.51
CA LYS A 124 9.00 3.41 15.95
C LYS A 124 7.94 2.65 16.78
N LEU A 125 6.76 2.41 16.21
CA LEU A 125 5.70 1.62 16.83
C LEU A 125 5.89 0.11 16.65
N LEU A 126 6.84 -0.30 15.81
CA LEU A 126 7.10 -1.73 15.59
C LEU A 126 7.71 -2.38 16.83
N SER A 127 7.32 -3.63 17.07
CA SER A 127 7.83 -4.42 18.17
C SER A 127 9.35 -4.60 18.05
N GLN A 128 10.06 -4.36 19.15
CA GLN A 128 11.51 -4.60 19.26
C GLN A 128 11.82 -6.04 19.72
N ASN A 129 10.80 -6.75 20.25
CA ASN A 129 10.98 -8.06 20.88
C ASN A 129 10.79 -9.23 19.92
N GLN A 130 10.17 -8.99 18.76
CA GLN A 130 9.89 -10.03 17.75
C GLN A 130 10.03 -9.45 16.34
N PRO A 131 10.27 -10.32 15.35
CA PRO A 131 10.36 -9.88 13.96
C PRO A 131 9.11 -9.16 13.49
N SER A 132 9.31 -7.99 12.88
CA SER A 132 8.26 -7.12 12.35
C SER A 132 8.47 -6.86 10.86
N SER A 133 7.49 -6.29 10.19
CA SER A 133 7.54 -6.03 8.75
C SER A 133 7.01 -4.66 8.36
N ILE A 134 7.64 -4.05 7.38
CA ILE A 134 7.12 -2.89 6.65
C ILE A 134 6.95 -3.29 5.20
N ILE A 135 5.78 -3.02 4.63
CA ILE A 135 5.53 -3.16 3.20
C ILE A 135 5.10 -1.81 2.64
N PHE A 136 5.76 -1.38 1.58
CA PHE A 136 5.31 -0.25 0.77
C PHE A 136 4.58 -0.77 -0.46
N ILE A 137 3.43 -0.16 -0.76
CA ILE A 137 2.75 -0.39 -2.04
C ILE A 137 3.31 0.60 -3.06
N GLY A 138 4.17 0.07 -3.91
CA GLY A 138 4.79 0.75 -5.03
C GLY A 138 3.90 0.79 -6.27
N SER A 139 4.52 0.62 -7.44
CA SER A 139 3.84 0.46 -8.73
C SER A 139 4.85 0.01 -9.78
N ILE A 140 4.44 -0.81 -10.76
CA ILE A 140 5.26 -1.12 -11.93
C ILE A 140 5.57 0.12 -12.79
N ALA A 141 4.80 1.19 -12.65
CA ALA A 141 5.05 2.46 -13.36
C ALA A 141 6.46 3.02 -13.14
N GLN A 142 7.15 2.61 -12.08
CA GLN A 142 8.49 3.04 -11.75
C GLN A 142 9.58 2.61 -12.76
N ASP A 143 9.40 1.47 -13.42
CA ASP A 143 10.41 0.84 -14.29
C ASP A 143 9.88 0.49 -15.68
N SER A 144 8.59 0.66 -15.92
CA SER A 144 7.96 0.19 -17.14
C SER A 144 7.38 1.32 -17.97
N ASN A 145 7.29 1.07 -19.27
CA ASN A 145 6.68 1.97 -20.24
C ASN A 145 5.15 1.99 -20.16
N VAL A 146 4.58 1.74 -18.96
CA VAL A 146 3.15 1.94 -18.75
C VAL A 146 2.82 3.42 -18.85
N ASN A 147 1.79 3.76 -19.60
CA ASN A 147 1.37 5.14 -19.84
C ASN A 147 0.81 5.79 -18.54
N ALA A 148 1.70 6.04 -17.59
CA ALA A 148 1.44 6.67 -16.30
C ALA A 148 1.98 8.11 -16.30
N PRO A 149 1.46 9.00 -15.42
CA PRO A 149 2.07 10.31 -15.20
C PRO A 149 3.54 10.17 -14.80
N PHE A 150 4.41 10.98 -15.43
CA PHE A 150 5.85 10.95 -15.16
C PHE A 150 6.17 11.15 -13.68
N SER A 151 5.53 12.15 -13.06
CA SER A 151 5.74 12.49 -11.65
C SER A 151 5.33 11.35 -10.70
N TYR A 152 4.27 10.61 -11.05
CA TYR A 152 3.87 9.42 -10.30
C TYR A 152 4.91 8.30 -10.42
N ALA A 153 5.34 7.98 -11.64
CA ALA A 153 6.34 6.96 -11.91
C ALA A 153 7.65 7.25 -11.15
N TYR A 154 8.14 8.49 -11.25
CA TYR A 154 9.35 8.94 -10.57
C TYR A 154 9.21 8.90 -9.04
N SER A 155 8.05 9.31 -8.50
CA SER A 155 7.78 9.25 -7.05
C SER A 155 7.80 7.81 -6.53
N LYS A 156 7.23 6.86 -7.29
CA LYS A 156 7.26 5.44 -6.93
C LYS A 156 8.66 4.84 -7.04
N LYS A 157 9.47 5.29 -8.00
CA LYS A 157 10.90 4.93 -8.08
C LYS A 157 11.68 5.41 -6.85
N ALA A 158 11.46 6.66 -6.44
CA ALA A 158 12.07 7.21 -5.24
C ALA A 158 11.66 6.42 -3.98
N LEU A 159 10.37 6.04 -3.86
CA LEU A 159 9.87 5.22 -2.77
C LEU A 159 10.55 3.85 -2.71
N ASN A 160 10.74 3.19 -3.85
CA ASN A 160 11.43 1.91 -3.91
C ASN A 160 12.90 2.02 -3.44
N ASN A 161 13.59 3.09 -3.81
CA ASN A 161 14.94 3.35 -3.31
C ASN A 161 14.93 3.61 -1.80
N PHE A 162 14.03 4.45 -1.30
CA PHE A 162 13.89 4.72 0.14
C PHE A 162 13.69 3.43 0.94
N ALA A 163 12.83 2.53 0.48
CA ALA A 163 12.57 1.26 1.13
C ALA A 163 13.85 0.41 1.29
N ARG A 164 14.74 0.41 0.30
CA ARG A 164 16.05 -0.29 0.38
C ARG A 164 16.95 0.31 1.47
N TYR A 165 17.04 1.64 1.55
CA TYR A 165 17.80 2.30 2.63
C TYR A 165 17.19 2.01 4.00
N GLN A 166 15.87 2.03 4.11
CA GLN A 166 15.19 1.72 5.36
C GLN A 166 15.35 0.24 5.76
N ALA A 167 15.39 -0.68 4.79
CA ALA A 167 15.69 -2.09 5.04
C ALA A 167 17.05 -2.29 5.70
N ILE A 168 18.08 -1.60 5.21
CA ILE A 168 19.42 -1.63 5.81
C ILE A 168 19.39 -1.03 7.22
N ALA A 169 18.76 0.14 7.38
CA ALA A 169 18.72 0.86 8.65
C ALA A 169 18.01 0.07 9.77
N LEU A 170 16.96 -0.69 9.43
CA LEU A 170 16.14 -1.42 10.38
C LEU A 170 16.50 -2.91 10.54
N SER A 171 17.44 -3.42 9.74
CA SER A 171 17.81 -4.85 9.72
C SER A 171 18.22 -5.39 11.10
N LYS A 172 19.03 -4.63 11.83
CA LYS A 172 19.49 -5.00 13.20
C LYS A 172 18.35 -5.03 14.23
N GLN A 173 17.23 -4.37 13.94
CA GLN A 173 16.02 -4.36 14.78
C GLN A 173 15.05 -5.49 14.42
N LYS A 174 15.46 -6.45 13.57
CA LYS A 174 14.64 -7.56 13.09
C LYS A 174 13.39 -7.10 12.31
N VAL A 175 13.48 -5.95 11.64
CA VAL A 175 12.41 -5.43 10.79
C VAL A 175 12.76 -5.70 9.32
N SER A 176 11.92 -6.46 8.63
CA SER A 176 11.99 -6.60 7.18
C SER A 176 11.25 -5.46 6.50
N VAL A 177 11.83 -4.91 5.43
CA VAL A 177 11.22 -3.83 4.65
C VAL A 177 11.23 -4.22 3.18
N ASN A 178 10.06 -4.32 2.57
CA ASN A 178 9.93 -4.72 1.16
C ASN A 178 8.93 -3.83 0.43
N VAL A 179 8.97 -3.86 -0.89
CA VAL A 179 8.02 -3.17 -1.76
C VAL A 179 7.28 -4.19 -2.61
N ILE A 180 5.97 -4.05 -2.67
CA ILE A 180 5.11 -4.73 -3.63
C ILE A 180 4.72 -3.70 -4.67
N ASN A 181 4.96 -4.01 -5.95
CA ASN A 181 4.63 -3.15 -7.08
C ASN A 181 3.47 -3.78 -7.86
N PRO A 182 2.22 -3.37 -7.59
CA PRO A 182 1.09 -3.83 -8.38
C PRO A 182 1.16 -3.30 -9.81
N GLY A 183 0.66 -4.11 -10.73
CA GLY A 183 0.37 -3.73 -12.10
C GLY A 183 -0.99 -3.08 -12.24
N HIS A 184 -1.71 -3.53 -13.25
CA HIS A 184 -3.08 -3.08 -13.52
C HIS A 184 -4.04 -3.84 -12.62
N ILE A 185 -4.56 -3.19 -11.59
CA ILE A 185 -5.45 -3.80 -10.58
C ILE A 185 -6.85 -3.20 -10.68
N LEU A 186 -7.85 -4.06 -10.79
CA LEU A 186 -9.25 -3.67 -10.74
C LEU A 186 -9.65 -3.41 -9.28
N THR A 187 -10.06 -2.18 -9.00
CA THR A 187 -10.58 -1.79 -7.69
C THR A 187 -11.83 -0.95 -7.86
N GLU A 188 -12.76 -1.05 -6.92
CA GLU A 188 -13.99 -0.25 -6.94
C GLU A 188 -13.67 1.25 -6.99
N GLY A 189 -14.28 1.98 -7.94
CA GLY A 189 -14.02 3.42 -8.17
C GLY A 189 -12.59 3.76 -8.63
N GLY A 190 -11.77 2.76 -8.91
CA GLY A 190 -10.41 2.92 -9.42
C GLY A 190 -10.34 3.28 -10.90
N VAL A 191 -9.13 3.58 -11.37
CA VAL A 191 -8.89 3.97 -12.77
C VAL A 191 -9.37 2.90 -13.75
N TRP A 192 -9.10 1.63 -13.46
CA TRP A 192 -9.42 0.52 -14.35
C TRP A 192 -10.92 0.17 -14.36
N ALA A 193 -11.62 0.36 -13.23
CA ALA A 193 -13.07 0.21 -13.18
C ALA A 193 -13.77 1.28 -14.03
N ARG A 194 -13.30 2.54 -13.96
CA ARG A 194 -13.82 3.63 -14.79
C ARG A 194 -13.57 3.38 -16.27
N LYS A 195 -12.35 3.03 -16.69
CA LYS A 195 -12.04 2.71 -18.09
C LYS A 195 -12.91 1.58 -18.64
N LYS A 196 -13.15 0.55 -17.84
CA LYS A 196 -14.04 -0.56 -18.23
C LYS A 196 -15.49 -0.09 -18.42
N GLN A 197 -15.96 0.85 -17.58
CA GLN A 197 -17.30 1.44 -17.71
C GLN A 197 -17.41 2.38 -18.92
N GLU A 198 -16.35 3.16 -19.22
CA GLU A 198 -16.29 4.09 -20.33
C GLU A 198 -16.30 3.35 -21.69
N SER A 199 -15.51 2.29 -21.85
CA SER A 199 -15.46 1.46 -23.05
C SER A 199 -14.94 0.06 -22.74
N ASN A 200 -15.84 -0.91 -22.71
CA ASN A 200 -15.46 -2.32 -22.49
C ASN A 200 -14.61 -2.88 -23.64
N VAL A 201 -14.81 -2.40 -24.87
CA VAL A 201 -14.03 -2.83 -26.04
C VAL A 201 -12.59 -2.34 -25.92
N GLU A 202 -12.38 -1.05 -25.66
CA GLU A 202 -11.03 -0.48 -25.48
C GLU A 202 -10.32 -1.09 -24.27
N PHE A 203 -11.06 -1.34 -23.19
CA PHE A 203 -10.53 -2.02 -22.03
C PHE A 203 -10.03 -3.44 -22.35
N ASN A 204 -10.82 -4.24 -23.08
CA ASN A 204 -10.44 -5.60 -23.47
C ASN A 204 -9.25 -5.60 -24.45
N ASN A 205 -9.23 -4.68 -25.41
CA ASN A 205 -8.09 -4.51 -26.32
C ASN A 205 -6.83 -4.16 -25.53
N PHE A 206 -6.93 -3.20 -24.60
CA PHE A 206 -5.80 -2.85 -23.74
C PHE A 206 -5.29 -4.07 -22.96
N VAL A 207 -6.18 -4.87 -22.36
CA VAL A 207 -5.80 -6.07 -21.59
C VAL A 207 -5.08 -7.07 -22.48
N SER A 208 -5.61 -7.38 -23.66
CA SER A 208 -5.04 -8.35 -24.58
C SER A 208 -3.68 -7.91 -25.15
N GLU A 209 -3.49 -6.62 -25.35
CA GLU A 209 -2.26 -6.07 -25.92
C GLU A 209 -1.14 -5.86 -24.88
N ASN A 210 -1.50 -5.56 -23.63
CA ASN A 210 -0.54 -5.04 -22.67
C ASN A 210 -0.29 -5.94 -21.47
N ILE A 211 -1.16 -6.92 -21.20
CA ILE A 211 -1.03 -7.80 -20.03
C ILE A 211 -0.83 -9.25 -20.50
N PRO A 212 0.38 -9.82 -20.36
CA PRO A 212 0.68 -11.18 -20.86
C PRO A 212 -0.26 -12.27 -20.36
N VAL A 213 -0.71 -12.21 -19.11
CA VAL A 213 -1.68 -13.19 -18.56
C VAL A 213 -3.12 -12.94 -19.01
N GLN A 214 -3.36 -12.02 -19.95
CA GLN A 214 -4.64 -11.75 -20.62
C GLN A 214 -5.80 -11.39 -19.68
N ARG A 215 -5.49 -10.88 -18.49
CA ARG A 215 -6.48 -10.36 -17.54
C ARG A 215 -5.89 -9.27 -16.65
N ILE A 216 -6.77 -8.46 -16.11
CA ILE A 216 -6.42 -7.50 -15.06
C ILE A 216 -6.32 -8.22 -13.71
N GLY A 217 -5.43 -7.75 -12.83
CA GLY A 217 -5.32 -8.28 -11.48
C GLY A 217 -6.39 -7.75 -10.52
N THR A 218 -6.54 -8.39 -9.38
CA THR A 218 -7.48 -7.98 -8.33
C THR A 218 -6.76 -7.48 -7.08
N SER A 219 -7.45 -6.72 -6.24
CA SER A 219 -6.91 -6.28 -4.95
C SER A 219 -6.66 -7.44 -3.98
N GLU A 220 -7.45 -8.51 -4.11
CA GLU A 220 -7.32 -9.73 -3.31
C GLU A 220 -6.02 -10.48 -3.63
N GLU A 221 -5.59 -10.52 -4.89
CA GLU A 221 -4.30 -11.14 -5.28
C GLU A 221 -3.13 -10.39 -4.65
N VAL A 222 -3.18 -9.05 -4.63
CA VAL A 222 -2.17 -8.24 -3.94
C VAL A 222 -2.21 -8.48 -2.43
N ALA A 223 -3.40 -8.56 -1.84
CA ALA A 223 -3.59 -8.80 -0.41
C ALA A 223 -3.09 -10.19 0.01
N GLU A 224 -3.38 -11.22 -0.79
CA GLU A 224 -2.94 -12.60 -0.55
C GLU A 224 -1.40 -12.68 -0.51
N PHE A 225 -0.75 -12.13 -1.54
CA PHE A 225 0.70 -12.11 -1.59
C PHE A 225 1.31 -11.29 -0.45
N THR A 226 0.72 -10.14 -0.11
CA THR A 226 1.16 -9.32 1.02
C THR A 226 1.11 -10.11 2.33
N TYR A 227 0.02 -10.85 2.55
CA TYR A 227 -0.14 -11.69 3.73
C TYR A 227 0.91 -12.82 3.75
N MET A 228 1.11 -13.52 2.65
CA MET A 228 2.15 -14.56 2.53
C MET A 228 3.55 -14.02 2.85
N LEU A 229 3.89 -12.86 2.31
CA LEU A 229 5.20 -12.23 2.51
C LEU A 229 5.43 -11.82 3.98
N VAL A 230 4.40 -11.38 4.68
CA VAL A 230 4.49 -10.94 6.08
C VAL A 230 4.40 -12.10 7.07
N ASN A 231 3.50 -13.07 6.83
CA ASN A 231 3.17 -14.12 7.79
C ASN A 231 4.03 -15.38 7.67
N GLY A 232 4.72 -15.58 6.57
CA GLY A 232 5.56 -16.75 6.34
C GLY A 232 6.79 -16.78 7.26
N ASN A 233 7.02 -17.90 7.97
CA ASN A 233 8.20 -18.06 8.82
C ASN A 233 9.52 -18.04 8.04
N SER A 234 9.52 -18.52 6.79
CA SER A 234 10.66 -18.53 5.88
C SER A 234 10.94 -17.16 5.24
N ASN A 235 10.00 -16.20 5.29
CA ASN A 235 10.09 -14.94 4.57
C ASN A 235 10.86 -13.85 5.32
N LYS A 236 11.30 -14.12 6.55
CA LYS A 236 12.06 -13.15 7.38
C LYS A 236 13.45 -12.82 6.83
N PHE A 237 13.94 -13.61 5.88
CA PHE A 237 15.21 -13.34 5.17
C PHE A 237 15.00 -12.46 3.93
N ILE A 238 13.74 -12.18 3.56
CA ILE A 238 13.41 -11.29 2.44
C ILE A 238 13.30 -9.86 2.98
N THR A 239 14.27 -9.03 2.65
CA THR A 239 14.28 -7.60 2.98
C THR A 239 14.98 -6.79 1.89
N GLY A 240 14.56 -5.54 1.66
CA GLY A 240 15.06 -4.68 0.59
C GLY A 240 14.59 -5.10 -0.81
N SER A 241 13.69 -6.05 -0.92
CA SER A 241 13.20 -6.59 -2.18
C SER A 241 12.07 -5.75 -2.77
N GLN A 242 12.00 -5.76 -4.10
CA GLN A 242 10.95 -5.15 -4.90
C GLN A 242 10.28 -6.26 -5.71
N ILE A 243 9.00 -6.48 -5.51
CA ILE A 243 8.27 -7.62 -6.06
C ILE A 243 7.11 -7.11 -6.90
N ASN A 244 7.10 -7.45 -8.19
CA ASN A 244 6.04 -7.07 -9.09
C ASN A 244 4.90 -8.10 -9.04
N ILE A 245 3.66 -7.60 -8.95
CA ILE A 245 2.42 -8.38 -9.06
C ILE A 245 1.63 -7.77 -10.22
N ASP A 246 1.92 -8.17 -11.45
CA ASP A 246 1.54 -7.40 -12.62
C ASP A 246 1.15 -8.24 -13.85
N GLY A 247 1.05 -9.55 -13.71
CA GLY A 247 0.70 -10.45 -14.81
C GLY A 247 1.71 -10.42 -15.98
N GLY A 248 2.97 -10.06 -15.69
CA GLY A 248 4.04 -9.97 -16.68
C GLY A 248 4.09 -8.63 -17.43
N THR A 249 3.29 -7.63 -17.04
CA THR A 249 3.24 -6.34 -17.74
C THR A 249 4.60 -5.65 -17.80
N SER A 250 5.38 -5.67 -16.72
CA SER A 250 6.68 -4.97 -16.64
C SER A 250 7.79 -5.63 -17.45
N ILE A 251 7.64 -6.88 -17.84
CA ILE A 251 8.61 -7.63 -18.66
C ILE A 251 8.13 -7.85 -20.09
N ASN A 252 6.97 -7.30 -20.47
CA ASN A 252 6.43 -7.38 -21.81
C ASN A 252 7.29 -6.52 -22.75
N ILE A 253 8.14 -7.15 -23.51
CA ILE A 253 8.96 -6.52 -24.54
C ILE A 253 8.11 -6.49 -25.82
N LYS A 254 7.67 -5.29 -26.21
CA LYS A 254 7.04 -5.05 -27.52
C LYS A 254 8.07 -4.60 -28.52
#